data_2f3a873747b1e12ff7b653ae4c72bfa7
#
_entry.id   2f3a873747b1e12ff7b653ae4c72bfa7
#
_cell.length_a   1.000
_cell.length_b   1.000
_cell.length_c   1.000
_cell.angle_alpha   90.00
_cell.angle_beta   90.00
_cell.angle_gamma   90.00
#
_symmetry.space_group_name_H-M   'P 1'
#
loop_
_entity.id
_entity.type
_entity.pdbx_description
1 polymer ?
#
loop_
_entity_poly.entity_id
_entity_poly.type
_entity_poly.pdbx_seq_one_letter_code
_entity_poly.pdbx_strand_id
1 'polypeptide(L)'
;MTPVPAPTTRTGPVPEAPARTEPRTPRPPRRRPHPGQLGLPVLLLALVLVLVLSIGLAVTIGPADLTLREVWGAVGERLGLGESGVTALRAGIVWELRLPRVLTAAAVGAGLALSGAVMQALTRNPLADPYLLGLSSGASTGAVLVLLLGMSVMLPVAAFCGALIALAATLGLARSLGEITPSRTVLAGLAVSSFAAAVTSMLIFWNARGDSFRQVLSWMLGSLAGADWPAVAITWGVLLAVGIPVLVHGRVLDAFAFGDSAAASLGVDVGRTRWLLLGGSALVTGAMVSVSGAIGFVGLVLPNAVRLVVGSRHRRLLPLTVLLGAIFMIWVDTVARTLFDPREVPVGIITVLIGAPVFVLVLIGHRGRA
;
A
#
# COMPACT_ATOMS: atom_id res chain seq x y z
N MET A 1 -74.71 7.83 71.00
CA MET A 1 -73.72 7.15 70.07
C MET A 1 -74.53 6.44 69.02
N THR A 2 -74.70 7.08 67.90
CA THR A 2 -75.41 6.54 66.70
C THR A 2 -74.36 6.07 65.69
N PRO A 3 -74.55 4.88 65.12
CA PRO A 3 -73.60 4.34 64.12
C PRO A 3 -73.80 4.98 62.74
N VAL A 4 -72.68 5.35 62.10
CA VAL A 4 -72.58 5.90 60.76
C VAL A 4 -72.74 4.76 59.70
N PRO A 5 -73.56 4.89 58.65
CA PRO A 5 -73.74 3.87 57.65
C PRO A 5 -72.53 3.89 56.67
N ALA A 6 -72.16 2.67 56.26
CA ALA A 6 -71.03 2.47 55.28
C ALA A 6 -71.46 2.88 53.84
N PRO A 7 -70.52 3.38 53.02
CA PRO A 7 -70.84 3.79 51.66
C PRO A 7 -70.94 2.57 50.72
N THR A 8 -72.02 2.53 49.99
CA THR A 8 -72.30 1.55 48.93
C THR A 8 -71.48 1.89 47.68
N THR A 9 -70.49 1.06 47.34
CA THR A 9 -69.76 1.15 46.07
C THR A 9 -70.67 0.65 44.90
N ARG A 10 -71.09 1.59 44.06
CA ARG A 10 -71.63 1.28 42.73
C ARG A 10 -70.50 0.89 41.81
N THR A 11 -70.40 -0.39 41.40
CA THR A 11 -69.58 -0.86 40.31
C THR A 11 -70.28 -0.55 38.98
N GLY A 12 -69.83 0.54 38.34
CA GLY A 12 -70.15 0.81 36.93
C GLY A 12 -69.31 -0.05 36.00
N PRO A 13 -69.75 -0.35 34.76
CA PRO A 13 -69.01 -1.14 33.82
C PRO A 13 -67.67 -0.44 33.47
N VAL A 14 -66.61 -1.21 33.58
CA VAL A 14 -65.24 -0.77 33.16
C VAL A 14 -65.23 -0.54 31.66
N PRO A 15 -64.82 0.63 31.15
CA PRO A 15 -64.72 0.86 29.72
C PRO A 15 -63.67 -0.09 29.13
N GLU A 16 -64.00 -0.85 28.08
CA GLU A 16 -63.05 -1.65 27.30
C GLU A 16 -61.90 -0.74 26.77
N ALA A 17 -60.72 -1.09 27.14
CA ALA A 17 -59.52 -0.38 26.62
C ALA A 17 -59.46 -0.54 25.09
N PRO A 18 -59.16 0.54 24.33
CA PRO A 18 -59.04 0.45 22.89
C PRO A 18 -57.94 -0.54 22.50
N ALA A 19 -58.26 -1.44 21.57
CA ALA A 19 -57.33 -2.44 21.04
C ALA A 19 -55.99 -1.78 20.68
N ARG A 20 -54.95 -2.24 21.35
CA ARG A 20 -53.57 -1.80 21.02
C ARG A 20 -53.29 -2.19 19.58
N THR A 21 -53.32 -1.23 18.68
CA THR A 21 -52.74 -1.38 17.33
C THR A 21 -51.27 -1.66 17.51
N GLU A 22 -50.83 -2.89 17.20
CA GLU A 22 -49.41 -3.24 17.17
C GLU A 22 -48.66 -2.25 16.27
N PRO A 23 -47.54 -1.66 16.74
CA PRO A 23 -46.73 -0.78 15.91
C PRO A 23 -46.26 -1.58 14.71
N ARG A 24 -46.72 -1.22 13.51
CA ARG A 24 -46.18 -1.77 12.24
C ARG A 24 -44.69 -1.53 12.22
N THR A 25 -43.89 -2.60 12.42
CA THR A 25 -42.46 -2.56 12.22
C THR A 25 -42.16 -2.01 10.82
N PRO A 26 -41.39 -0.92 10.69
CA PRO A 26 -41.02 -0.39 9.37
C PRO A 26 -40.30 -1.50 8.60
N ARG A 27 -40.83 -1.91 7.46
CA ARG A 27 -40.12 -2.83 6.57
C ARG A 27 -38.75 -2.21 6.26
N PRO A 28 -37.66 -2.96 6.50
CA PRO A 28 -36.33 -2.44 6.17
C PRO A 28 -36.34 -2.00 4.70
N PRO A 29 -35.75 -0.85 4.37
CA PRO A 29 -35.69 -0.35 3.00
C PRO A 29 -35.05 -1.43 2.15
N ARG A 30 -35.74 -1.92 1.13
CA ARG A 30 -35.19 -2.84 0.13
C ARG A 30 -33.98 -2.14 -0.47
N ARG A 31 -32.77 -2.57 -0.14
CA ARG A 31 -31.53 -2.12 -0.78
C ARG A 31 -31.68 -2.42 -2.28
N ARG A 32 -31.96 -1.39 -3.06
CA ARG A 32 -31.89 -1.50 -4.52
C ARG A 32 -30.48 -1.93 -4.87
N PRO A 33 -30.27 -3.00 -5.64
CA PRO A 33 -28.96 -3.29 -6.16
C PRO A 33 -28.53 -2.08 -6.97
N HIS A 34 -27.37 -1.49 -6.65
CA HIS A 34 -26.80 -0.42 -7.47
C HIS A 34 -26.58 -0.99 -8.87
N PRO A 35 -27.16 -0.39 -9.93
CA PRO A 35 -26.89 -0.81 -11.30
C PRO A 35 -25.42 -0.50 -11.58
N GLY A 36 -24.61 -1.53 -11.78
CA GLY A 36 -23.18 -1.39 -12.13
C GLY A 36 -22.19 -2.16 -11.27
N GLN A 37 -22.62 -2.99 -10.32
CA GLN A 37 -21.67 -3.89 -9.63
C GLN A 37 -21.31 -5.06 -10.57
N LEU A 38 -20.33 -4.82 -11.46
CA LEU A 38 -19.57 -5.91 -12.05
C LEU A 38 -19.13 -6.83 -10.92
N GLY A 39 -19.39 -8.14 -11.04
CA GLY A 39 -18.98 -9.10 -10.03
C GLY A 39 -17.47 -8.95 -9.77
N LEU A 40 -17.03 -9.12 -8.52
CA LEU A 40 -15.61 -9.05 -8.17
C LEU A 40 -14.71 -9.83 -9.14
N PRO A 41 -15.07 -11.05 -9.61
CA PRO A 41 -14.25 -11.79 -10.58
C PRO A 41 -14.05 -11.05 -11.90
N VAL A 42 -15.10 -10.40 -12.41
CA VAL A 42 -15.01 -9.64 -13.68
C VAL A 42 -14.09 -8.42 -13.52
N LEU A 43 -14.18 -7.71 -12.39
CA LEU A 43 -13.32 -6.57 -12.12
C LEU A 43 -11.85 -6.99 -11.94
N LEU A 44 -11.60 -8.10 -11.26
CA LEU A 44 -10.26 -8.67 -11.12
C LEU A 44 -9.69 -9.08 -12.47
N LEU A 45 -10.48 -9.78 -13.29
CA LEU A 45 -10.07 -10.21 -14.63
C LEU A 45 -9.75 -8.99 -15.51
N ALA A 46 -10.58 -7.94 -15.47
CA ALA A 46 -10.35 -6.72 -16.21
C ALA A 46 -9.04 -6.03 -15.76
N LEU A 47 -8.78 -5.92 -14.45
CA LEU A 47 -7.54 -5.33 -13.96
C LEU A 47 -6.31 -6.19 -14.27
N VAL A 48 -6.40 -7.52 -14.23
CA VAL A 48 -5.31 -8.41 -14.66
C VAL A 48 -5.02 -8.20 -16.15
N LEU A 49 -6.06 -8.12 -16.99
CA LEU A 49 -5.89 -7.83 -18.42
C LEU A 49 -5.21 -6.45 -18.63
N VAL A 50 -5.68 -5.42 -17.93
CA VAL A 50 -5.07 -4.07 -17.98
C VAL A 50 -3.62 -4.12 -17.50
N LEU A 51 -3.29 -4.89 -16.46
CA LEU A 51 -1.92 -5.05 -15.97
C LEU A 51 -1.02 -5.69 -17.03
N VAL A 52 -1.46 -6.78 -17.64
CA VAL A 52 -0.70 -7.47 -18.71
C VAL A 52 -0.48 -6.53 -19.90
N LEU A 53 -1.52 -5.83 -20.33
CA LEU A 53 -1.43 -4.83 -21.40
C LEU A 53 -0.50 -3.68 -21.01
N SER A 54 -0.55 -3.21 -19.76
CA SER A 54 0.32 -2.14 -19.25
C SER A 54 1.80 -2.57 -19.27
N ILE A 55 2.11 -3.79 -18.83
CA ILE A 55 3.47 -4.34 -18.91
C ILE A 55 3.92 -4.36 -20.39
N GLY A 56 3.09 -4.92 -21.26
CA GLY A 56 3.39 -5.03 -22.69
C GLY A 56 3.65 -3.68 -23.35
N LEU A 57 2.82 -2.70 -23.09
CA LEU A 57 2.96 -1.36 -23.65
C LEU A 57 4.15 -0.59 -23.01
N ALA A 58 4.31 -0.65 -21.71
CA ALA A 58 5.36 0.08 -21.02
C ALA A 58 6.77 -0.36 -21.43
N VAL A 59 6.97 -1.63 -21.75
CA VAL A 59 8.27 -2.13 -22.27
C VAL A 59 8.60 -1.55 -23.65
N THR A 60 7.61 -1.20 -24.46
CA THR A 60 7.85 -0.59 -25.80
C THR A 60 8.19 0.91 -25.72
N ILE A 61 7.73 1.61 -24.68
CA ILE A 61 7.90 3.05 -24.51
C ILE A 61 9.25 3.35 -23.88
N GLY A 62 10.06 4.26 -24.45
CA GLY A 62 11.34 4.70 -23.88
C GLY A 62 12.26 5.32 -24.93
N PRO A 63 13.42 5.85 -24.53
CA PRO A 63 14.30 6.67 -25.38
C PRO A 63 14.80 5.97 -26.66
N ALA A 64 14.93 4.63 -26.62
CA ALA A 64 15.27 3.86 -27.82
C ALA A 64 13.99 3.47 -28.56
N ASP A 65 13.89 3.85 -29.82
CA ASP A 65 12.75 3.50 -30.69
C ASP A 65 12.74 2.00 -31.00
N LEU A 66 11.87 1.28 -30.31
CA LEU A 66 11.66 -0.15 -30.49
C LEU A 66 10.20 -0.40 -30.87
N THR A 67 10.00 -1.11 -31.94
CA THR A 67 8.65 -1.52 -32.35
C THR A 67 8.10 -2.63 -31.47
N LEU A 68 6.78 -2.72 -31.41
CA LEU A 68 6.10 -3.79 -30.65
C LEU A 68 6.58 -5.19 -31.08
N ARG A 69 6.84 -5.37 -32.38
CA ARG A 69 7.35 -6.62 -32.94
C ARG A 69 8.76 -6.96 -32.45
N GLU A 70 9.65 -5.97 -32.39
CA GLU A 70 11.02 -6.16 -31.88
C GLU A 70 11.03 -6.50 -30.39
N VAL A 71 10.20 -5.81 -29.59
CA VAL A 71 10.10 -6.07 -28.15
C VAL A 71 9.63 -7.50 -27.89
N TRP A 72 8.51 -7.88 -28.50
CA TRP A 72 7.95 -9.23 -28.29
C TRP A 72 8.75 -10.32 -28.99
N GLY A 73 9.40 -10.01 -30.11
CA GLY A 73 10.37 -10.89 -30.72
C GLY A 73 11.55 -11.20 -29.81
N ALA A 74 12.17 -10.16 -29.21
CA ALA A 74 13.28 -10.33 -28.27
C ALA A 74 12.88 -11.13 -27.03
N VAL A 75 11.68 -10.89 -26.48
CA VAL A 75 11.16 -11.66 -25.35
C VAL A 75 10.90 -13.12 -25.75
N GLY A 76 10.27 -13.34 -26.91
CA GLY A 76 9.98 -14.68 -27.44
C GLY A 76 11.24 -15.50 -27.68
N GLU A 77 12.27 -14.91 -28.28
CA GLU A 77 13.57 -15.56 -28.50
C GLU A 77 14.23 -16.00 -27.18
N ARG A 78 14.23 -15.14 -26.16
CA ARG A 78 14.74 -15.48 -24.83
C ARG A 78 13.95 -16.59 -24.14
N LEU A 79 12.67 -16.74 -24.46
CA LEU A 79 11.80 -17.81 -23.95
C LEU A 79 11.85 -19.08 -24.82
N GLY A 80 12.68 -19.11 -25.88
CA GLY A 80 12.82 -20.26 -26.78
C GLY A 80 11.66 -20.42 -27.77
N LEU A 81 10.88 -19.36 -28.05
CA LEU A 81 9.72 -19.39 -28.94
C LEU A 81 10.06 -19.12 -30.44
N GLY A 82 11.35 -19.08 -30.78
CA GLY A 82 11.84 -18.86 -32.14
C GLY A 82 12.88 -17.77 -32.24
N GLU A 83 13.40 -17.54 -33.47
CA GLU A 83 14.36 -16.46 -33.76
C GLU A 83 13.60 -15.18 -34.11
N SER A 84 13.98 -14.06 -33.47
CA SER A 84 13.30 -12.78 -33.67
C SER A 84 13.91 -11.93 -34.80
N GLY A 85 15.15 -12.19 -35.16
CA GLY A 85 15.94 -11.33 -36.07
C GLY A 85 16.27 -9.95 -35.48
N VAL A 86 16.04 -9.73 -34.20
CA VAL A 86 16.38 -8.50 -33.49
C VAL A 86 17.88 -8.49 -33.19
N THR A 87 18.54 -7.35 -33.34
CA THR A 87 19.97 -7.24 -33.01
C THR A 87 20.19 -7.47 -31.52
N ALA A 88 21.35 -8.08 -31.17
CA ALA A 88 21.70 -8.37 -29.77
C ALA A 88 21.64 -7.12 -28.87
N LEU A 89 21.98 -5.94 -29.39
CA LEU A 89 21.89 -4.67 -28.66
C LEU A 89 20.44 -4.34 -28.31
N ARG A 90 19.51 -4.40 -29.27
CA ARG A 90 18.09 -4.11 -29.06
C ARG A 90 17.44 -5.13 -28.15
N ALA A 91 17.76 -6.42 -28.32
CA ALA A 91 17.31 -7.49 -27.44
C ALA A 91 17.83 -7.27 -26.01
N GLY A 92 19.09 -6.83 -25.82
CA GLY A 92 19.65 -6.46 -24.54
C GLY A 92 18.90 -5.30 -23.86
N ILE A 93 18.57 -4.24 -24.60
CA ILE A 93 17.77 -3.11 -24.07
C ILE A 93 16.41 -3.60 -23.53
N VAL A 94 15.75 -4.51 -24.26
CA VAL A 94 14.45 -5.05 -23.82
C VAL A 94 14.61 -5.91 -22.58
N TRP A 95 15.54 -6.89 -22.63
CA TRP A 95 15.63 -7.94 -21.61
C TRP A 95 16.36 -7.51 -20.34
N GLU A 96 17.43 -6.71 -20.47
CA GLU A 96 18.26 -6.34 -19.32
C GLU A 96 17.87 -4.99 -18.67
N LEU A 97 17.21 -4.09 -19.44
CA LEU A 97 16.87 -2.77 -18.93
C LEU A 97 15.38 -2.54 -18.77
N ARG A 98 14.58 -2.73 -19.85
CA ARG A 98 13.17 -2.33 -19.83
C ARG A 98 12.27 -3.32 -19.08
N LEU A 99 12.40 -4.60 -19.35
CA LEU A 99 11.56 -5.63 -18.77
C LEU A 99 11.75 -5.73 -17.24
N PRO A 100 12.98 -5.82 -16.71
CA PRO A 100 13.18 -5.81 -15.25
C PRO A 100 12.63 -4.56 -14.59
N ARG A 101 12.81 -3.38 -15.18
CA ARG A 101 12.31 -2.11 -14.66
C ARG A 101 10.78 -2.10 -14.56
N VAL A 102 10.07 -2.50 -15.61
CA VAL A 102 8.60 -2.56 -15.63
C VAL A 102 8.07 -3.58 -14.63
N LEU A 103 8.70 -4.76 -14.53
CA LEU A 103 8.33 -5.79 -13.56
C LEU A 103 8.58 -5.34 -12.12
N THR A 104 9.71 -4.68 -11.86
CA THR A 104 10.03 -4.11 -10.55
C THR A 104 9.03 -3.01 -10.20
N ALA A 105 8.68 -2.11 -11.13
CA ALA A 105 7.66 -1.09 -10.93
C ALA A 105 6.32 -1.71 -10.51
N ALA A 106 5.88 -2.77 -11.20
CA ALA A 106 4.66 -3.50 -10.86
C ALA A 106 4.70 -4.05 -9.43
N ALA A 107 5.79 -4.72 -9.05
CA ALA A 107 5.94 -5.30 -7.72
C ALA A 107 5.99 -4.24 -6.62
N VAL A 108 6.76 -3.15 -6.83
CA VAL A 108 6.87 -2.03 -5.89
C VAL A 108 5.51 -1.38 -5.67
N GLY A 109 4.78 -1.07 -6.74
CA GLY A 109 3.45 -0.48 -6.64
C GLY A 109 2.45 -1.39 -5.92
N ALA A 110 2.45 -2.68 -6.24
CA ALA A 110 1.63 -3.69 -5.60
C ALA A 110 1.93 -3.81 -4.09
N GLY A 111 3.22 -3.91 -3.74
CA GLY A 111 3.68 -4.08 -2.37
C GLY A 111 3.39 -2.86 -1.49
N LEU A 112 3.68 -1.66 -1.98
CA LEU A 112 3.40 -0.42 -1.25
C LEU A 112 1.90 -0.20 -1.05
N ALA A 113 1.09 -0.45 -2.08
CA ALA A 113 -0.37 -0.34 -2.00
C ALA A 113 -0.97 -1.35 -1.01
N LEU A 114 -0.50 -2.61 -1.01
CA LEU A 114 -0.89 -3.64 -0.06
C LEU A 114 -0.56 -3.23 1.37
N SER A 115 0.70 -2.84 1.60
CA SER A 115 1.18 -2.44 2.93
C SER A 115 0.42 -1.22 3.46
N GLY A 116 0.12 -0.25 2.58
CA GLY A 116 -0.71 0.90 2.92
C GLY A 116 -2.11 0.49 3.35
N ALA A 117 -2.78 -0.40 2.61
CA ALA A 117 -4.12 -0.88 2.96
C ALA A 117 -4.14 -1.58 4.33
N VAL A 118 -3.12 -2.40 4.62
CA VAL A 118 -2.97 -3.09 5.91
C VAL A 118 -2.74 -2.09 7.05
N MET A 119 -1.84 -1.11 6.85
CA MET A 119 -1.58 -0.08 7.86
C MET A 119 -2.82 0.73 8.18
N GLN A 120 -3.59 1.15 7.16
CA GLN A 120 -4.86 1.86 7.35
C GLN A 120 -5.87 1.03 8.14
N ALA A 121 -5.96 -0.28 7.89
CA ALA A 121 -6.85 -1.19 8.61
C ALA A 121 -6.45 -1.35 10.08
N LEU A 122 -5.18 -1.64 10.35
CA LEU A 122 -4.67 -1.90 11.70
C LEU A 122 -4.66 -0.67 12.60
N THR A 123 -4.45 0.51 12.01
CA THR A 123 -4.48 1.78 12.74
C THR A 123 -5.86 2.42 12.77
N ARG A 124 -6.82 1.88 12.01
CA ARG A 124 -8.14 2.46 11.79
C ARG A 124 -8.07 3.92 11.35
N ASN A 125 -7.04 4.24 10.61
CA ASN A 125 -6.77 5.58 10.11
C ASN A 125 -6.54 5.53 8.59
N PRO A 126 -7.42 6.12 7.77
CA PRO A 126 -7.26 6.13 6.31
C PRO A 126 -6.04 6.92 5.83
N LEU A 127 -5.42 7.70 6.72
CA LEU A 127 -4.21 8.48 6.45
C LEU A 127 -2.93 7.74 6.82
N ALA A 128 -3.02 6.51 7.33
CA ALA A 128 -1.84 5.75 7.71
C ALA A 128 -1.07 5.28 6.47
N ASP A 129 0.25 5.39 6.58
CA ASP A 129 1.23 4.97 5.59
C ASP A 129 2.25 4.04 6.26
N PRO A 130 2.76 2.99 5.60
CA PRO A 130 3.76 2.10 6.17
C PRO A 130 5.06 2.82 6.57
N TYR A 131 5.35 3.97 6.00
CA TYR A 131 6.51 4.79 6.36
C TYR A 131 6.44 5.38 7.77
N LEU A 132 5.26 5.44 8.38
CA LEU A 132 5.09 5.84 9.79
C LEU A 132 5.84 4.94 10.79
N LEU A 133 6.30 3.76 10.35
CA LEU A 133 7.13 2.85 11.16
C LEU A 133 8.64 3.15 11.09
N GLY A 134 9.06 4.23 10.43
CA GLY A 134 10.46 4.59 10.27
C GLY A 134 11.21 3.87 9.14
N LEU A 135 10.51 3.03 8.39
CA LEU A 135 11.11 2.16 7.35
C LEU A 135 11.87 2.94 6.29
N SER A 136 11.28 4.02 5.76
CA SER A 136 11.89 4.84 4.73
C SER A 136 13.15 5.57 5.22
N SER A 137 13.09 6.17 6.42
CA SER A 137 14.23 6.89 7.00
C SER A 137 15.38 5.93 7.34
N GLY A 138 15.06 4.74 7.90
CA GLY A 138 16.06 3.71 8.15
C GLY A 138 16.70 3.18 6.88
N ALA A 139 15.90 2.91 5.84
CA ALA A 139 16.42 2.51 4.53
C ALA A 139 17.34 3.57 3.93
N SER A 140 16.96 4.85 4.04
CA SER A 140 17.79 5.98 3.58
C SER A 140 19.13 6.03 4.31
N THR A 141 19.13 5.85 5.63
CA THR A 141 20.38 5.78 6.39
C THR A 141 21.29 4.65 5.92
N GLY A 142 20.74 3.44 5.72
CA GLY A 142 21.49 2.28 5.23
C GLY A 142 22.02 2.49 3.82
N ALA A 143 21.23 3.04 2.91
CA ALA A 143 21.64 3.35 1.55
C ALA A 143 22.74 4.42 1.50
N VAL A 144 22.59 5.50 2.26
CA VAL A 144 23.54 6.61 2.31
C VAL A 144 24.89 6.16 2.88
N LEU A 145 24.91 5.27 3.86
CA LEU A 145 26.13 4.66 4.35
C LEU A 145 26.93 3.96 3.22
N VAL A 146 26.25 3.16 2.39
CA VAL A 146 26.90 2.48 1.26
C VAL A 146 27.38 3.48 0.20
N LEU A 147 26.51 4.42 -0.17
CA LEU A 147 26.80 5.38 -1.26
C LEU A 147 27.91 6.36 -0.91
N LEU A 148 28.03 6.78 0.35
CA LEU A 148 29.02 7.78 0.76
C LEU A 148 30.31 7.18 1.33
N LEU A 149 30.21 6.06 2.08
CA LEU A 149 31.38 5.44 2.70
C LEU A 149 31.99 4.33 1.83
N GLY A 150 31.40 4.01 0.67
CA GLY A 150 31.91 2.99 -0.23
C GLY A 150 31.95 1.58 0.38
N MET A 151 30.98 1.26 1.24
CA MET A 151 30.94 -0.05 1.88
C MET A 151 30.76 -1.17 0.85
N SER A 152 31.46 -2.29 1.00
CA SER A 152 31.38 -3.45 0.11
C SER A 152 30.09 -4.28 0.27
N VAL A 153 28.99 -3.63 0.63
CA VAL A 153 27.66 -4.24 0.81
C VAL A 153 26.76 -3.81 -0.33
N MET A 154 25.95 -4.72 -0.86
CA MET A 154 24.97 -4.38 -1.88
C MET A 154 23.98 -3.33 -1.35
N LEU A 155 23.74 -2.28 -2.11
CA LEU A 155 22.86 -1.16 -1.74
C LEU A 155 21.47 -1.61 -1.27
N PRO A 156 20.76 -2.53 -1.95
CA PRO A 156 19.47 -3.03 -1.47
C PRO A 156 19.56 -3.73 -0.12
N VAL A 157 20.64 -4.48 0.15
CA VAL A 157 20.81 -5.19 1.43
C VAL A 157 20.99 -4.19 2.57
N ALA A 158 21.84 -3.17 2.39
CA ALA A 158 22.07 -2.15 3.40
C ALA A 158 20.80 -1.33 3.68
N ALA A 159 20.08 -0.94 2.63
CA ALA A 159 18.80 -0.22 2.76
C ALA A 159 17.74 -1.09 3.47
N PHE A 160 17.64 -2.37 3.13
CA PHE A 160 16.72 -3.29 3.78
C PHE A 160 17.07 -3.50 5.27
N CYS A 161 18.35 -3.72 5.59
CA CYS A 161 18.80 -3.80 6.98
C CYS A 161 18.52 -2.53 7.76
N GLY A 162 18.77 -1.35 7.17
CA GLY A 162 18.45 -0.07 7.76
C GLY A 162 16.95 0.08 8.07
N ALA A 163 16.07 -0.35 7.15
CA ALA A 163 14.63 -0.38 7.36
C ALA A 163 14.24 -1.31 8.53
N LEU A 164 14.83 -2.52 8.60
CA LEU A 164 14.55 -3.47 9.68
C LEU A 164 15.05 -2.98 11.04
N ILE A 165 16.22 -2.32 11.09
CA ILE A 165 16.75 -1.72 12.31
C ILE A 165 15.80 -0.63 12.80
N ALA A 166 15.34 0.26 11.91
CA ALA A 166 14.38 1.30 12.26
C ALA A 166 13.05 0.71 12.74
N LEU A 167 12.54 -0.36 12.09
CA LEU A 167 11.36 -1.08 12.54
C LEU A 167 11.55 -1.66 13.93
N ALA A 168 12.66 -2.36 14.17
CA ALA A 168 12.96 -2.95 15.47
C ALA A 168 13.05 -1.89 16.56
N ALA A 169 13.70 -0.75 16.27
CA ALA A 169 13.77 0.40 17.18
C ALA A 169 12.37 0.99 17.46
N THR A 170 11.54 1.16 16.43
CA THR A 170 10.17 1.67 16.56
C THR A 170 9.32 0.75 17.43
N LEU A 171 9.33 -0.54 17.17
CA LEU A 171 8.54 -1.51 17.93
C LEU A 171 9.08 -1.70 19.36
N GLY A 172 10.41 -1.70 19.53
CA GLY A 172 11.07 -1.72 20.83
C GLY A 172 10.71 -0.50 21.68
N LEU A 173 10.77 0.70 21.09
CA LEU A 173 10.36 1.93 21.75
C LEU A 173 8.86 1.95 22.08
N ALA A 174 8.01 1.55 21.15
CA ALA A 174 6.57 1.45 21.40
C ALA A 174 6.25 0.50 22.55
N ARG A 175 6.97 -0.63 22.65
CA ARG A 175 6.81 -1.62 23.73
C ARG A 175 7.33 -1.10 25.09
N SER A 176 8.42 -0.35 25.13
CA SER A 176 8.93 0.24 26.37
C SER A 176 7.97 1.27 26.98
N LEU A 177 7.09 1.84 26.16
CA LEU A 177 6.02 2.75 26.61
C LEU A 177 4.75 2.01 27.09
N GLY A 178 4.74 0.66 27.08
CA GLY A 178 3.65 -0.21 27.52
C GLY A 178 3.08 -1.06 26.41
N GLU A 179 1.76 -1.31 26.39
CA GLU A 179 1.11 -2.09 25.32
C GLU A 179 1.24 -1.41 23.96
N ILE A 180 1.45 -2.22 22.91
CA ILE A 180 1.58 -1.74 21.54
C ILE A 180 0.23 -1.31 21.00
N THR A 181 -0.03 -0.02 21.08
CA THR A 181 -1.22 0.63 20.51
C THR A 181 -0.86 1.35 19.20
N PRO A 182 -1.82 1.58 18.29
CA PRO A 182 -1.59 2.35 17.07
C PRO A 182 -0.91 3.71 17.32
N SER A 183 -1.39 4.47 18.32
CA SER A 183 -0.84 5.78 18.65
C SER A 183 0.62 5.72 19.14
N ARG A 184 0.95 4.77 20.03
CA ARG A 184 2.32 4.59 20.51
C ARG A 184 3.27 4.18 19.39
N THR A 185 2.81 3.30 18.52
CA THR A 185 3.59 2.83 17.37
C THR A 185 3.90 3.99 16.41
N VAL A 186 2.91 4.84 16.11
CA VAL A 186 3.11 6.03 15.26
C VAL A 186 4.06 7.05 15.90
N LEU A 187 3.90 7.34 17.20
CA LEU A 187 4.79 8.26 17.91
C LEU A 187 6.23 7.75 17.99
N ALA A 188 6.40 6.46 18.28
CA ALA A 188 7.71 5.81 18.27
C ALA A 188 8.35 5.85 16.88
N GLY A 189 7.57 5.54 15.83
CA GLY A 189 8.03 5.61 14.45
C GLY A 189 8.43 7.01 14.02
N LEU A 190 7.69 8.04 14.44
CA LEU A 190 8.05 9.43 14.18
C LEU A 190 9.40 9.80 14.86
N ALA A 191 9.60 9.40 16.12
CA ALA A 191 10.86 9.65 16.82
C ALA A 191 12.05 8.95 16.13
N VAL A 192 11.90 7.67 15.77
CA VAL A 192 12.93 6.89 15.06
C VAL A 192 13.19 7.47 13.68
N SER A 193 12.13 7.87 12.94
CA SER A 193 12.27 8.52 11.63
C SER A 193 13.06 9.83 11.71
N SER A 194 12.75 10.66 12.70
CA SER A 194 13.42 11.96 12.92
C SER A 194 14.90 11.74 13.27
N PHE A 195 15.19 10.78 14.14
CA PHE A 195 16.57 10.43 14.48
C PHE A 195 17.35 9.89 13.28
N ALA A 196 16.79 8.94 12.52
CA ALA A 196 17.40 8.38 11.32
C ALA A 196 17.63 9.46 10.24
N ALA A 197 16.67 10.38 10.05
CA ALA A 197 16.81 11.51 9.14
C ALA A 197 17.94 12.46 9.57
N ALA A 198 18.09 12.73 10.86
CA ALA A 198 19.19 13.54 11.38
C ALA A 198 20.57 12.87 11.14
N VAL A 199 20.67 11.55 11.39
CA VAL A 199 21.89 10.78 11.10
C VAL A 199 22.19 10.81 9.60
N THR A 200 21.19 10.59 8.74
CA THR A 200 21.34 10.66 7.28
C THR A 200 21.83 12.03 6.83
N SER A 201 21.22 13.10 7.34
CA SER A 201 21.63 14.49 7.02
C SER A 201 23.05 14.79 7.46
N MET A 202 23.47 14.29 8.63
CA MET A 202 24.84 14.44 9.15
C MET A 202 25.84 13.70 8.24
N LEU A 203 25.54 12.48 7.81
CA LEU A 203 26.38 11.71 6.88
C LEU A 203 26.55 12.44 5.54
N ILE A 204 25.44 12.97 5.00
CA ILE A 204 25.46 13.74 3.74
C ILE A 204 26.29 15.01 3.90
N PHE A 205 26.10 15.76 4.98
CA PHE A 205 26.80 17.02 5.23
C PHE A 205 28.33 16.86 5.27
N TRP A 206 28.83 15.78 5.88
CA TRP A 206 30.27 15.56 5.98
C TRP A 206 30.90 14.83 4.80
N ASN A 207 30.20 13.95 4.13
CA ASN A 207 30.80 13.02 3.17
C ASN A 207 30.36 13.25 1.72
N ALA A 208 29.19 13.90 1.47
CA ALA A 208 28.71 14.03 0.10
C ALA A 208 29.51 15.08 -0.69
N ARG A 209 30.08 14.68 -1.83
CA ARG A 209 30.83 15.54 -2.75
C ARG A 209 30.49 15.18 -4.20
N GLY A 210 30.32 16.20 -5.04
CA GLY A 210 30.17 15.99 -6.48
C GLY A 210 29.04 15.02 -6.85
N ASP A 211 29.38 13.96 -7.57
CA ASP A 211 28.41 12.98 -8.09
C ASP A 211 27.76 12.10 -7.00
N SER A 212 28.44 11.88 -5.86
CA SER A 212 27.84 11.12 -4.77
C SER A 212 26.61 11.81 -4.18
N PHE A 213 26.59 13.15 -4.13
CA PHE A 213 25.42 13.91 -3.71
C PHE A 213 24.23 13.67 -4.63
N ARG A 214 24.45 13.65 -5.95
CA ARG A 214 23.37 13.37 -6.93
C ARG A 214 22.84 11.95 -6.80
N GLN A 215 23.70 10.95 -6.59
CA GLN A 215 23.30 9.56 -6.38
C GLN A 215 22.44 9.41 -5.13
N VAL A 216 22.87 10.01 -4.02
CA VAL A 216 22.10 10.01 -2.76
C VAL A 216 20.76 10.69 -2.96
N LEU A 217 20.72 11.87 -3.59
CA LEU A 217 19.48 12.60 -3.84
C LEU A 217 18.53 11.80 -4.74
N SER A 218 19.03 11.23 -5.84
CA SER A 218 18.24 10.39 -6.74
C SER A 218 17.64 9.19 -6.01
N TRP A 219 18.42 8.51 -5.15
CA TRP A 219 17.94 7.37 -4.38
C TRP A 219 16.91 7.80 -3.33
N MET A 220 17.12 8.90 -2.61
CA MET A 220 16.17 9.42 -1.60
C MET A 220 14.85 9.87 -2.20
N LEU A 221 14.87 10.36 -3.45
CA LEU A 221 13.66 10.76 -4.19
C LEU A 221 12.92 9.58 -4.81
N GLY A 222 13.49 8.38 -4.75
CA GLY A 222 12.93 7.15 -5.32
C GLY A 222 13.14 7.06 -6.84
N SER A 223 13.81 6.00 -7.27
CA SER A 223 14.11 5.76 -8.68
C SER A 223 14.09 4.26 -9.00
N LEU A 224 13.61 3.93 -10.19
CA LEU A 224 13.64 2.57 -10.73
C LEU A 224 14.65 2.43 -11.89
N ALA A 225 15.46 3.46 -12.13
CA ALA A 225 16.44 3.48 -13.25
C ALA A 225 17.49 2.37 -13.15
N GLY A 226 17.84 1.94 -11.93
CA GLY A 226 18.80 0.85 -11.67
C GLY A 226 18.16 -0.54 -11.49
N ALA A 227 16.90 -0.71 -11.85
CA ALA A 227 16.21 -1.99 -11.66
C ALA A 227 16.72 -3.04 -12.64
N ASP A 228 17.15 -4.18 -12.11
CA ASP A 228 17.72 -5.34 -12.79
C ASP A 228 16.98 -6.63 -12.39
N TRP A 229 17.39 -7.80 -12.91
CA TRP A 229 16.78 -9.08 -12.56
C TRP A 229 16.88 -9.46 -11.08
N PRO A 230 17.99 -9.20 -10.36
CA PRO A 230 18.03 -9.28 -8.89
C PRO A 230 16.97 -8.44 -8.21
N ALA A 231 16.72 -7.21 -8.66
CA ALA A 231 15.65 -6.36 -8.14
C ALA A 231 14.27 -6.96 -8.34
N VAL A 232 14.00 -7.56 -9.51
CA VAL A 232 12.77 -8.32 -9.79
C VAL A 232 12.64 -9.49 -8.83
N ALA A 233 13.71 -10.28 -8.66
CA ALA A 233 13.69 -11.45 -7.77
C ALA A 233 13.41 -11.06 -6.31
N ILE A 234 14.03 -10.00 -5.80
CA ILE A 234 13.80 -9.49 -4.44
C ILE A 234 12.34 -9.02 -4.28
N THR A 235 11.87 -8.15 -5.15
CA THR A 235 10.56 -7.52 -5.00
C THR A 235 9.41 -8.51 -5.20
N TRP A 236 9.46 -9.34 -6.24
CA TRP A 236 8.45 -10.38 -6.46
C TRP A 236 8.58 -11.53 -5.45
N GLY A 237 9.79 -11.93 -5.08
CA GLY A 237 10.02 -12.97 -4.08
C GLY A 237 9.35 -12.60 -2.74
N VAL A 238 9.58 -11.40 -2.23
CA VAL A 238 8.97 -10.93 -0.98
C VAL A 238 7.46 -10.68 -1.15
N LEU A 239 7.02 -10.12 -2.29
CA LEU A 239 5.60 -9.90 -2.55
C LEU A 239 4.82 -11.22 -2.57
N LEU A 240 5.36 -12.27 -3.17
CA LEU A 240 4.73 -13.58 -3.21
C LEU A 240 4.82 -14.30 -1.86
N ALA A 241 6.00 -14.32 -1.23
CA ALA A 241 6.22 -15.05 0.02
C ALA A 241 5.50 -14.42 1.22
N VAL A 242 5.42 -13.10 1.29
CA VAL A 242 4.84 -12.36 2.42
C VAL A 242 3.52 -11.69 2.04
N GLY A 243 3.44 -11.09 0.86
CA GLY A 243 2.26 -10.37 0.41
C GLY A 243 1.04 -11.29 0.19
N ILE A 244 1.22 -12.51 -0.36
CA ILE A 244 0.10 -13.45 -0.52
C ILE A 244 -0.48 -13.87 0.84
N PRO A 245 0.28 -14.31 1.83
CA PRO A 245 -0.23 -14.52 3.19
C PRO A 245 -1.01 -13.34 3.73
N VAL A 246 -0.51 -12.11 3.57
CA VAL A 246 -1.22 -10.90 4.01
C VAL A 246 -2.55 -10.72 3.27
N LEU A 247 -2.59 -10.96 1.95
CA LEU A 247 -3.83 -10.91 1.15
C LEU A 247 -4.90 -11.88 1.65
N VAL A 248 -4.50 -13.09 2.03
CA VAL A 248 -5.42 -14.13 2.53
C VAL A 248 -6.06 -13.71 3.86
N HIS A 249 -5.38 -12.90 4.67
CA HIS A 249 -5.89 -12.41 5.96
C HIS A 249 -6.89 -11.25 5.85
N GLY A 250 -7.40 -10.93 4.66
CA GLY A 250 -8.37 -9.86 4.46
C GLY A 250 -9.64 -9.96 5.33
N ARG A 251 -10.10 -11.19 5.70
CA ARG A 251 -11.23 -11.39 6.62
C ARG A 251 -10.90 -10.96 8.04
N VAL A 252 -9.68 -11.20 8.46
CA VAL A 252 -9.19 -10.83 9.79
C VAL A 252 -9.04 -9.31 9.89
N LEU A 253 -8.59 -8.65 8.82
CA LEU A 253 -8.55 -7.19 8.74
C LEU A 253 -9.97 -6.56 8.82
N ASP A 254 -10.99 -7.22 8.30
CA ASP A 254 -12.38 -6.77 8.45
C ASP A 254 -12.83 -6.78 9.92
N ALA A 255 -12.34 -7.73 10.74
CA ALA A 255 -12.64 -7.77 12.17
C ALA A 255 -11.98 -6.59 12.93
N PHE A 256 -10.76 -6.20 12.57
CA PHE A 256 -10.08 -5.04 13.17
C PHE A 256 -10.81 -3.70 12.92
N ALA A 257 -11.61 -3.61 11.85
CA ALA A 257 -12.39 -2.41 11.56
C ALA A 257 -13.41 -2.09 12.67
N PHE A 258 -13.90 -3.11 13.41
CA PHE A 258 -14.83 -2.96 14.52
C PHE A 258 -14.15 -2.78 15.90
N GLY A 259 -12.82 -2.77 15.93
CA GLY A 259 -12.02 -2.61 17.14
C GLY A 259 -11.48 -3.92 17.70
N ASP A 260 -10.53 -3.80 18.61
CA ASP A 260 -9.76 -4.91 19.14
C ASP A 260 -10.64 -5.88 19.97
N SER A 261 -11.54 -5.34 20.80
CA SER A 261 -12.46 -6.13 21.60
C SER A 261 -13.46 -6.92 20.72
N ALA A 262 -13.94 -6.31 19.64
CA ALA A 262 -14.79 -6.98 18.66
C ALA A 262 -14.04 -8.08 17.91
N ALA A 263 -12.78 -7.82 17.49
CA ALA A 263 -11.95 -8.83 16.86
C ALA A 263 -11.66 -10.02 17.79
N ALA A 264 -11.36 -9.75 19.08
CA ALA A 264 -11.15 -10.78 20.09
C ALA A 264 -12.41 -11.64 20.32
N SER A 265 -13.60 -11.03 20.39
CA SER A 265 -14.87 -11.76 20.56
C SER A 265 -15.20 -12.67 19.35
N LEU A 266 -14.64 -12.37 18.17
CA LEU A 266 -14.72 -13.22 16.97
C LEU A 266 -13.61 -14.30 16.93
N GLY A 267 -12.86 -14.48 18.03
CA GLY A 267 -11.82 -15.51 18.14
C GLY A 267 -10.47 -15.14 17.51
N VAL A 268 -10.26 -13.87 17.15
CA VAL A 268 -8.97 -13.42 16.60
C VAL A 268 -7.99 -13.16 17.76
N ASP A 269 -6.81 -13.81 17.72
CA ASP A 269 -5.70 -13.41 18.56
C ASP A 269 -5.15 -12.05 18.07
N VAL A 270 -5.66 -10.98 18.68
CA VAL A 270 -5.39 -9.59 18.28
C VAL A 270 -3.90 -9.28 18.34
N GLY A 271 -3.21 -9.71 19.42
CA GLY A 271 -1.79 -9.44 19.60
C GLY A 271 -0.93 -10.09 18.51
N ARG A 272 -1.05 -11.41 18.35
CA ARG A 272 -0.28 -12.19 17.38
C ARG A 272 -0.58 -11.76 15.94
N THR A 273 -1.85 -11.56 15.62
CA THR A 273 -2.29 -11.15 14.26
C THR A 273 -1.77 -9.77 13.90
N ARG A 274 -1.86 -8.81 14.82
CA ARG A 274 -1.32 -7.45 14.61
C ARG A 274 0.18 -7.49 14.35
N TRP A 275 0.95 -8.26 15.13
CA TRP A 275 2.37 -8.42 14.93
C TRP A 275 2.73 -9.02 13.57
N LEU A 276 2.02 -10.08 13.17
CA LEU A 276 2.24 -10.73 11.87
C LEU A 276 1.93 -9.80 10.70
N LEU A 277 0.83 -9.05 10.77
CA LEU A 277 0.42 -8.14 9.71
C LEU A 277 1.29 -6.89 9.65
N LEU A 278 1.67 -6.30 10.79
CA LEU A 278 2.62 -5.18 10.83
C LEU A 278 4.00 -5.62 10.34
N GLY A 279 4.51 -6.74 10.84
CA GLY A 279 5.80 -7.29 10.43
C GLY A 279 5.82 -7.66 8.95
N GLY A 280 4.78 -8.33 8.46
CA GLY A 280 4.64 -8.67 7.05
C GLY A 280 4.59 -7.43 6.16
N SER A 281 3.78 -6.43 6.51
CA SER A 281 3.71 -5.16 5.77
C SER A 281 5.04 -4.41 5.78
N ALA A 282 5.75 -4.44 6.91
CA ALA A 282 7.06 -3.81 7.04
C ALA A 282 8.13 -4.52 6.20
N LEU A 283 8.13 -5.86 6.17
CA LEU A 283 9.02 -6.65 5.31
C LEU A 283 8.76 -6.35 3.82
N VAL A 284 7.50 -6.34 3.41
CA VAL A 284 7.12 -5.97 2.03
C VAL A 284 7.59 -4.55 1.72
N THR A 285 7.27 -3.57 2.57
CA THR A 285 7.69 -2.17 2.36
C THR A 285 9.20 -2.03 2.33
N GLY A 286 9.92 -2.65 3.27
CA GLY A 286 11.38 -2.62 3.34
C GLY A 286 12.03 -3.18 2.07
N ALA A 287 11.52 -4.29 1.55
CA ALA A 287 12.00 -4.87 0.29
C ALA A 287 11.71 -3.96 -0.92
N MET A 288 10.52 -3.32 -0.98
CA MET A 288 10.21 -2.38 -2.06
C MET A 288 11.16 -1.17 -2.00
N VAL A 289 11.28 -0.54 -0.82
CA VAL A 289 12.13 0.66 -0.63
C VAL A 289 13.61 0.36 -0.86
N SER A 290 14.10 -0.83 -0.49
CA SER A 290 15.49 -1.19 -0.67
C SER A 290 15.94 -1.19 -2.13
N VAL A 291 15.02 -1.44 -3.05
CA VAL A 291 15.27 -1.48 -4.50
C VAL A 291 14.93 -0.15 -5.16
N SER A 292 13.83 0.49 -4.76
CA SER A 292 13.28 1.66 -5.45
C SER A 292 13.58 3.00 -4.76
N GLY A 293 14.19 2.99 -3.57
CA GLY A 293 14.22 4.18 -2.72
C GLY A 293 12.83 4.53 -2.17
N ALA A 294 12.70 5.71 -1.60
CA ALA A 294 11.47 6.17 -0.96
C ALA A 294 10.45 6.66 -1.99
N ILE A 295 9.35 5.91 -2.19
CA ILE A 295 8.24 6.27 -3.08
C ILE A 295 6.98 6.46 -2.25
N GLY A 296 6.60 7.71 -2.01
CA GLY A 296 5.42 8.07 -1.21
C GLY A 296 4.10 8.05 -1.97
N PHE A 297 3.00 8.24 -1.23
CA PHE A 297 1.63 8.37 -1.71
C PHE A 297 0.98 7.11 -2.29
N VAL A 298 1.71 6.12 -2.76
CA VAL A 298 1.15 4.88 -3.33
C VAL A 298 0.31 4.14 -2.29
N GLY A 299 0.89 3.88 -1.12
CA GLY A 299 0.21 3.21 0.01
C GLY A 299 -0.90 4.03 0.65
N LEU A 300 -0.84 5.35 0.51
CA LEU A 300 -1.84 6.25 1.07
C LEU A 300 -3.05 6.41 0.15
N VAL A 301 -2.83 6.66 -1.13
CA VAL A 301 -3.87 7.09 -2.08
C VAL A 301 -4.65 5.92 -2.66
N LEU A 302 -3.95 4.87 -3.10
CA LEU A 302 -4.59 3.79 -3.87
C LEU A 302 -5.60 2.98 -3.06
N PRO A 303 -5.34 2.58 -1.80
CA PRO A 303 -6.36 1.90 -1.00
C PRO A 303 -7.61 2.77 -0.81
N ASN A 304 -7.45 4.08 -0.64
CA ASN A 304 -8.55 5.02 -0.48
C ASN A 304 -9.35 5.17 -1.79
N ALA A 305 -8.68 5.26 -2.94
CA ALA A 305 -9.35 5.30 -4.25
C ALA A 305 -10.15 4.03 -4.53
N VAL A 306 -9.58 2.85 -4.26
CA VAL A 306 -10.29 1.56 -4.41
C VAL A 306 -11.48 1.46 -3.45
N ARG A 307 -11.34 1.96 -2.22
CA ARG A 307 -12.42 1.96 -1.21
C ARG A 307 -13.64 2.76 -1.66
N LEU A 308 -13.47 3.83 -2.40
CA LEU A 308 -14.57 4.61 -2.97
C LEU A 308 -15.42 3.81 -3.98
N VAL A 309 -14.80 2.85 -4.67
CA VAL A 309 -15.45 2.06 -5.73
C VAL A 309 -16.07 0.77 -5.18
N VAL A 310 -15.31 0.01 -4.36
CA VAL A 310 -15.72 -1.34 -3.93
C VAL A 310 -16.12 -1.43 -2.46
N GLY A 311 -16.02 -0.32 -1.71
CA GLY A 311 -16.30 -0.27 -0.27
C GLY A 311 -15.12 -0.77 0.58
N SER A 312 -15.37 -0.90 1.89
CA SER A 312 -14.33 -1.11 2.90
C SER A 312 -14.00 -2.58 3.19
N ARG A 313 -14.65 -3.56 2.54
CA ARG A 313 -14.39 -4.99 2.79
C ARG A 313 -13.02 -5.38 2.26
N HIS A 314 -12.07 -5.71 3.15
CA HIS A 314 -10.67 -6.01 2.80
C HIS A 314 -10.53 -7.21 1.85
N ARG A 315 -11.42 -8.20 1.91
CA ARG A 315 -11.42 -9.32 0.96
C ARG A 315 -11.55 -8.88 -0.51
N ARG A 316 -12.22 -7.74 -0.77
CA ARG A 316 -12.35 -7.16 -2.13
C ARG A 316 -11.32 -6.06 -2.33
N LEU A 317 -11.09 -5.26 -1.30
CA LEU A 317 -10.21 -4.11 -1.32
C LEU A 317 -8.75 -4.50 -1.64
N LEU A 318 -8.18 -5.49 -0.92
CA LEU A 318 -6.77 -5.82 -1.02
C LEU A 318 -6.34 -6.26 -2.43
N PRO A 319 -6.99 -7.27 -3.08
CA PRO A 319 -6.53 -7.71 -4.40
C PRO A 319 -6.67 -6.62 -5.47
N LEU A 320 -7.72 -5.80 -5.39
CA LEU A 320 -7.90 -4.67 -6.32
C LEU A 320 -6.86 -3.58 -6.09
N THR A 321 -6.51 -3.32 -4.83
CA THR A 321 -5.48 -2.34 -4.46
C THR A 321 -4.09 -2.77 -4.96
N VAL A 322 -3.76 -4.05 -4.85
CA VAL A 322 -2.51 -4.63 -5.37
C VAL A 322 -2.42 -4.46 -6.88
N LEU A 323 -3.45 -4.86 -7.62
CA LEU A 323 -3.46 -4.74 -9.09
C LEU A 323 -3.41 -3.27 -9.54
N LEU A 324 -4.19 -2.41 -8.91
CA LEU A 324 -4.19 -0.98 -9.24
C LEU A 324 -2.83 -0.35 -8.88
N GLY A 325 -2.20 -0.77 -7.77
CA GLY A 325 -0.87 -0.34 -7.37
C GLY A 325 0.19 -0.69 -8.40
N ALA A 326 0.16 -1.93 -8.90
CA ALA A 326 1.05 -2.38 -9.96
C ALA A 326 0.88 -1.55 -11.24
N ILE A 327 -0.36 -1.39 -11.72
CA ILE A 327 -0.67 -0.62 -12.93
C ILE A 327 -0.23 0.85 -12.76
N PHE A 328 -0.56 1.46 -11.64
CA PHE A 328 -0.21 2.85 -11.35
C PHE A 328 1.30 3.09 -11.41
N MET A 329 2.10 2.24 -10.74
CA MET A 329 3.55 2.40 -10.72
C MET A 329 4.19 2.18 -12.07
N ILE A 330 3.71 1.24 -12.89
CA ILE A 330 4.18 1.05 -14.27
C ILE A 330 4.03 2.36 -15.05
N TRP A 331 2.85 2.97 -15.00
CA TRP A 331 2.60 4.19 -15.77
C TRP A 331 3.32 5.42 -15.20
N VAL A 332 3.41 5.54 -13.89
CA VAL A 332 4.19 6.63 -13.26
C VAL A 332 5.67 6.53 -13.62
N ASP A 333 6.27 5.32 -13.58
CA ASP A 333 7.65 5.14 -14.02
C ASP A 333 7.82 5.42 -15.52
N THR A 334 6.86 4.99 -16.35
CA THR A 334 6.88 5.27 -17.79
C THR A 334 6.85 6.77 -18.06
N VAL A 335 6.01 7.53 -17.37
CA VAL A 335 5.97 8.99 -17.45
C VAL A 335 7.29 9.60 -16.94
N ALA A 336 7.80 9.13 -15.80
CA ALA A 336 9.02 9.65 -15.19
C ALA A 336 10.24 9.57 -16.11
N ARG A 337 10.34 8.52 -16.92
CA ARG A 337 11.47 8.30 -17.86
C ARG A 337 11.30 8.91 -19.25
N THR A 338 10.09 9.42 -19.58
CA THR A 338 9.80 9.96 -20.93
C THR A 338 9.47 11.44 -20.94
N LEU A 339 9.08 12.01 -19.79
CA LEU A 339 8.52 13.38 -19.72
C LEU A 339 9.58 14.46 -20.06
N PHE A 340 10.85 14.25 -19.69
CA PHE A 340 11.92 15.21 -19.85
C PHE A 340 13.18 14.62 -20.54
N ASP A 341 12.96 13.75 -21.54
CA ASP A 341 14.05 13.15 -22.30
C ASP A 341 15.12 14.19 -22.72
N PRO A 342 16.41 13.96 -22.53
CA PRO A 342 17.07 12.73 -22.09
C PRO A 342 17.24 12.58 -20.55
N ARG A 343 16.65 13.44 -19.74
CA ARG A 343 16.77 13.38 -18.28
C ARG A 343 15.59 12.65 -17.68
N GLU A 344 15.87 11.61 -16.91
CA GLU A 344 14.85 10.92 -16.13
C GLU A 344 14.54 11.66 -14.84
N VAL A 345 13.26 11.79 -14.51
CA VAL A 345 12.80 12.34 -13.23
C VAL A 345 12.65 11.20 -12.22
N PRO A 346 13.13 11.36 -10.97
CA PRO A 346 12.82 10.37 -9.92
C PRO A 346 11.32 10.10 -9.80
N VAL A 347 10.97 8.83 -9.78
CA VAL A 347 9.56 8.36 -9.76
C VAL A 347 8.79 8.90 -8.55
N GLY A 348 9.47 9.06 -7.40
CA GLY A 348 8.85 9.61 -6.21
C GLY A 348 8.34 11.05 -6.38
N ILE A 349 8.96 11.86 -7.22
CA ILE A 349 8.46 13.21 -7.53
C ILE A 349 7.11 13.11 -8.25
N ILE A 350 7.01 12.24 -9.26
CA ILE A 350 5.77 12.08 -10.03
C ILE A 350 4.66 11.50 -9.16
N THR A 351 4.97 10.51 -8.28
CA THR A 351 3.96 9.96 -7.35
C THR A 351 3.41 11.02 -6.40
N VAL A 352 4.25 11.94 -5.91
CA VAL A 352 3.81 13.04 -5.04
C VAL A 352 2.98 14.06 -5.82
N LEU A 353 3.44 14.46 -7.01
CA LEU A 353 2.74 15.45 -7.84
C LEU A 353 1.33 14.98 -8.26
N ILE A 354 1.17 13.69 -8.53
CA ILE A 354 -0.16 13.11 -8.83
C ILE A 354 -0.90 12.77 -7.55
N GLY A 355 -0.23 12.16 -6.58
CA GLY A 355 -0.84 11.60 -5.39
C GLY A 355 -1.39 12.66 -4.45
N ALA A 356 -0.68 13.77 -4.23
CA ALA A 356 -1.14 14.80 -3.30
C ALA A 356 -2.45 15.48 -3.75
N PRO A 357 -2.63 15.93 -5.03
CA PRO A 357 -3.92 16.44 -5.49
C PRO A 357 -5.05 15.40 -5.44
N VAL A 358 -4.78 14.17 -5.89
CA VAL A 358 -5.77 13.07 -5.84
C VAL A 358 -6.19 12.78 -4.40
N PHE A 359 -5.25 12.80 -3.46
CA PHE A 359 -5.55 12.60 -2.05
C PHE A 359 -6.46 13.69 -1.49
N VAL A 360 -6.22 14.95 -1.82
CA VAL A 360 -7.10 16.07 -1.41
C VAL A 360 -8.52 15.88 -1.97
N LEU A 361 -8.65 15.48 -3.25
CA LEU A 361 -9.95 15.19 -3.85
C LEU A 361 -10.67 14.03 -3.15
N VAL A 362 -9.96 12.98 -2.79
CA VAL A 362 -10.49 11.83 -2.03
C VAL A 362 -11.00 12.28 -0.66
N LEU A 363 -10.26 13.14 0.05
CA LEU A 363 -10.68 13.69 1.36
C LEU A 363 -11.95 14.55 1.26
N ILE A 364 -12.04 15.40 0.24
CA ILE A 364 -13.23 16.23 0.00
C ILE A 364 -14.44 15.33 -0.32
N GLY A 365 -14.25 14.28 -1.14
CA GLY A 365 -15.31 13.34 -1.50
C GLY A 365 -15.87 12.54 -0.31
N HIS A 366 -15.09 12.33 0.75
CA HIS A 366 -15.57 11.68 1.98
C HIS A 366 -16.46 12.61 2.83
N ARG A 367 -16.22 13.93 2.84
CA ARG A 367 -17.04 14.88 3.60
C ARG A 367 -18.49 14.99 3.10
N GLY A 368 -18.75 14.67 1.85
CA GLY A 368 -20.11 14.72 1.26
C GLY A 368 -20.97 13.47 1.51
N ARG A 369 -20.41 12.44 2.19
CA ARG A 369 -21.11 11.15 2.48
C ARG A 369 -21.28 10.87 3.97
N ALA A 370 -20.78 11.71 4.86
CA ALA A 370 -20.98 11.71 6.29
C ALA A 370 -22.10 12.72 6.64
#